data_72f4027e5707841900009c5c96b67e58
#
_entry.id   72f4027e5707841900009c5c96b67e58
#
_cell.length_a   1.000
_cell.length_b   1.000
_cell.length_c   1.000
_cell.angle_alpha   90.00
_cell.angle_beta   90.00
_cell.angle_gamma   90.00
#
_symmetry.space_group_name_H-M   'P 1'
#
loop_
_entity.id
_entity.type
_entity.pdbx_description
1 polymer ?
#
loop_
_entity_poly.entity_id
_entity_poly.type
_entity_poly.pdbx_seq_one_letter_code
_entity_poly.pdbx_strand_id
1 'polypeptide(L)'
;MNILEKLKERGYDTISQEFYSQIDIWKSWYDGNVRDFHNYRVFNGQKSVQCRRYTLGMGKKVAEDWANLLMNERVKITLDGAKEQEFFDSVCKANNFAVKVNEMQEMKAGHGTAAYVPRITNVQYRGFLGKIGRIFGIGKTAIKIDYVTAQNIFPLSWENGQVIECAFTSSATIKGKKYLYLQVHRIGDDENYIIENSLYQNNNGSLSEVDIRKIPRFEKVAPIVYTGSPYRQFVIDRLNIANNYDNTLPMGIPAFANAIDQLKGVDVAYDSYINEFVLGKKRVMVLPQATKTLEGEPVFDPNDVTYYVLPEDNADQNMLQPIDMSLRTEEHNAGLQDMLNALSSRCGFGENHYRFDNGSIATATQVISENSTMFRTIKKHEIILQDVLEELARMILRLGNSVLHMGLNEDVKVTIDFDDSIIEDTRTELQDMRADVSAGLLRGELYIAKKYGVSEEEARKMMPDMEDMTEEGQDEVE
;
A
#
# COMPACT_ATOMS: atom_id res chain seq x y z
N MET A 1 -12.04 -10.37 -26.62
CA MET A 1 -12.93 -10.77 -25.50
C MET A 1 -12.16 -10.66 -24.22
N ASN A 2 -12.61 -9.81 -23.30
CA ASN A 2 -11.94 -9.55 -22.02
C ASN A 2 -12.39 -10.59 -20.94
N ILE A 3 -11.83 -10.50 -19.73
CA ILE A 3 -12.16 -11.46 -18.66
C ILE A 3 -13.60 -11.33 -18.15
N LEU A 4 -14.17 -10.12 -18.13
CA LEU A 4 -15.56 -9.90 -17.71
C LEU A 4 -16.55 -10.58 -18.67
N GLU A 5 -16.28 -10.49 -19.99
CA GLU A 5 -17.05 -11.21 -20.99
C GLU A 5 -16.96 -12.71 -20.80
N LYS A 6 -15.77 -13.25 -20.43
CA LYS A 6 -15.60 -14.67 -20.14
C LYS A 6 -16.34 -15.14 -18.90
N LEU A 7 -16.37 -14.34 -17.85
CA LEU A 7 -17.17 -14.63 -16.66
C LEU A 7 -18.66 -14.62 -16.98
N LYS A 8 -19.11 -13.64 -17.75
CA LYS A 8 -20.52 -13.56 -18.20
C LYS A 8 -20.94 -14.74 -19.10
N GLU A 9 -20.05 -15.20 -20.01
CA GLU A 9 -20.29 -16.42 -20.82
C GLU A 9 -20.47 -17.67 -19.95
N ARG A 10 -19.83 -17.71 -18.77
CA ARG A 10 -19.99 -18.78 -17.78
C ARG A 10 -21.22 -18.63 -16.88
N GLY A 11 -22.01 -17.57 -17.07
CA GLY A 11 -23.22 -17.32 -16.29
C GLY A 11 -22.97 -16.56 -14.99
N TYR A 12 -21.80 -15.94 -14.82
CA TYR A 12 -21.49 -15.13 -13.64
C TYR A 12 -21.76 -13.64 -13.92
N ASP A 13 -22.55 -13.02 -13.06
CA ASP A 13 -22.63 -11.57 -12.99
C ASP A 13 -21.42 -11.03 -12.24
N THR A 14 -20.93 -9.89 -12.70
CA THR A 14 -19.77 -9.22 -12.12
C THR A 14 -20.00 -7.72 -12.02
N ILE A 15 -19.12 -7.05 -11.30
CA ILE A 15 -19.06 -5.58 -11.24
C ILE A 15 -18.86 -5.00 -12.66
N SER A 16 -19.40 -3.82 -12.88
CA SER A 16 -19.37 -3.15 -14.19
C SER A 16 -17.95 -2.84 -14.68
N GLN A 17 -17.78 -2.80 -16.01
CA GLN A 17 -16.51 -2.43 -16.64
C GLN A 17 -16.09 -0.99 -16.28
N GLU A 18 -17.06 -0.10 -16.03
CA GLU A 18 -16.83 1.29 -15.66
C GLU A 18 -16.06 1.38 -14.34
N PHE A 19 -16.40 0.53 -13.35
CA PHE A 19 -15.69 0.51 -12.08
C PHE A 19 -14.25 0.00 -12.23
N TYR A 20 -14.01 -1.00 -13.08
CA TYR A 20 -12.62 -1.43 -13.38
C TYR A 20 -11.82 -0.35 -14.11
N SER A 21 -12.47 0.41 -15.00
CA SER A 21 -11.83 1.57 -15.62
C SER A 21 -11.47 2.65 -14.59
N GLN A 22 -12.29 2.81 -13.56
CA GLN A 22 -11.99 3.71 -12.45
C GLN A 22 -10.78 3.21 -11.60
N ILE A 23 -10.68 1.89 -11.37
CA ILE A 23 -9.48 1.31 -10.73
C ILE A 23 -8.22 1.59 -11.55
N ASP A 24 -8.28 1.52 -12.87
CA ASP A 24 -7.15 1.83 -13.75
C ASP A 24 -6.75 3.33 -13.69
N ILE A 25 -7.74 4.23 -13.54
CA ILE A 25 -7.48 5.65 -13.29
C ILE A 25 -6.75 5.83 -11.96
N TRP A 26 -7.22 5.22 -10.87
CA TRP A 26 -6.54 5.29 -9.57
C TRP A 26 -5.13 4.72 -9.62
N LYS A 27 -4.96 3.59 -10.31
CA LYS A 27 -3.65 3.01 -10.53
C LYS A 27 -2.71 3.97 -11.25
N SER A 28 -3.19 4.70 -12.27
CA SER A 28 -2.37 5.67 -12.99
C SER A 28 -1.90 6.83 -12.10
N TRP A 29 -2.72 7.25 -11.12
CA TRP A 29 -2.32 8.23 -10.10
C TRP A 29 -1.32 7.66 -9.10
N TYR A 30 -1.50 6.41 -8.68
CA TYR A 30 -0.53 5.71 -7.85
C TYR A 30 0.82 5.57 -8.58
N ASP A 31 0.81 5.20 -9.86
CA ASP A 31 2.02 5.08 -10.69
C ASP A 31 2.67 6.44 -11.02
N GLY A 32 2.02 7.56 -10.70
CA GLY A 32 2.49 8.92 -11.06
C GLY A 32 2.53 9.17 -12.57
N ASN A 33 1.67 8.49 -13.33
CA ASN A 33 1.66 8.58 -14.80
C ASN A 33 0.24 8.58 -15.36
N VAL A 34 -0.48 9.67 -15.15
CA VAL A 34 -1.79 9.92 -15.76
C VAL A 34 -1.58 10.51 -17.14
N ARG A 35 -1.81 9.70 -18.19
CA ARG A 35 -1.39 10.01 -19.56
C ARG A 35 -1.85 11.38 -20.04
N ASP A 36 -3.14 11.67 -19.93
CA ASP A 36 -3.73 12.90 -20.50
C ASP A 36 -3.48 14.15 -19.64
N PHE A 37 -3.12 13.95 -18.36
CA PHE A 37 -2.79 15.02 -17.44
C PHE A 37 -1.29 15.36 -17.46
N HIS A 38 -0.43 14.35 -17.45
CA HIS A 38 1.03 14.58 -17.43
C HIS A 38 1.63 14.84 -18.82
N ASN A 39 0.95 14.43 -19.90
CA ASN A 39 1.40 14.71 -21.25
C ASN A 39 0.38 15.59 -21.96
N TYR A 40 0.76 16.83 -22.21
CA TYR A 40 -0.12 17.83 -22.78
C TYR A 40 0.55 18.58 -23.93
N ARG A 41 -0.22 19.34 -24.68
CA ARG A 41 0.29 20.13 -25.78
C ARG A 41 0.05 21.60 -25.53
N VAL A 42 1.06 22.43 -25.86
CA VAL A 42 0.98 23.88 -25.80
C VAL A 42 1.28 24.46 -27.19
N PHE A 43 0.47 25.39 -27.64
CA PHE A 43 0.76 26.14 -28.85
C PHE A 43 1.69 27.30 -28.47
N ASN A 44 2.89 27.34 -29.05
CA ASN A 44 3.93 28.34 -28.75
C ASN A 44 3.89 29.59 -29.63
N GLY A 45 2.79 29.82 -30.35
CA GLY A 45 2.66 30.89 -31.35
C GLY A 45 3.00 30.47 -32.77
N GLN A 46 3.71 29.35 -32.96
CA GLN A 46 4.12 28.83 -34.27
C GLN A 46 3.67 27.39 -34.50
N LYS A 47 3.83 26.52 -33.50
CA LYS A 47 3.49 25.10 -33.57
C LYS A 47 3.04 24.56 -32.24
N SER A 48 2.32 23.45 -32.27
CA SER A 48 1.96 22.70 -31.08
C SER A 48 3.15 21.87 -30.59
N VAL A 49 3.60 22.14 -29.37
CA VAL A 49 4.75 21.46 -28.73
C VAL A 49 4.23 20.47 -27.69
N GLN A 50 4.77 19.27 -27.70
CA GLN A 50 4.49 18.26 -26.67
C GLN A 50 5.25 18.62 -25.41
N CYS A 51 4.52 18.73 -24.28
CA CYS A 51 5.06 19.01 -22.95
C CYS A 51 4.76 17.84 -22.03
N ARG A 52 5.60 17.67 -21.03
CA ARG A 52 5.38 16.74 -19.93
C ARG A 52 5.39 17.50 -18.62
N ARG A 53 4.34 17.32 -17.79
CA ARG A 53 4.28 17.84 -16.44
C ARG A 53 5.10 16.97 -15.50
N TYR A 54 5.88 17.61 -14.64
CA TYR A 54 6.58 16.92 -13.55
C TYR A 54 5.57 16.50 -12.49
N THR A 55 5.77 15.32 -11.90
CA THR A 55 4.94 14.80 -10.82
C THR A 55 5.75 14.70 -9.55
N LEU A 56 5.14 15.02 -8.41
CA LEU A 56 5.70 14.77 -7.08
C LEU A 56 5.45 13.33 -6.61
N GLY A 57 4.56 12.59 -7.29
CA GLY A 57 4.30 11.19 -7.01
C GLY A 57 3.52 10.94 -5.71
N MET A 58 2.72 11.91 -5.28
CA MET A 58 2.01 11.86 -4.00
C MET A 58 0.98 10.74 -3.91
N GLY A 59 0.45 10.23 -5.02
CA GLY A 59 -0.46 9.08 -5.01
C GLY A 59 0.19 7.83 -4.39
N LYS A 60 1.44 7.53 -4.79
CA LYS A 60 2.23 6.45 -4.18
C LYS A 60 2.58 6.76 -2.73
N LYS A 61 3.02 7.99 -2.44
CA LYS A 61 3.41 8.40 -1.08
C LYS A 61 2.26 8.24 -0.07
N VAL A 62 1.06 8.68 -0.43
CA VAL A 62 -0.16 8.51 0.38
C VAL A 62 -0.43 7.02 0.66
N ALA A 63 -0.32 6.17 -0.35
CA ALA A 63 -0.57 4.74 -0.21
C ALA A 63 0.47 4.05 0.68
N GLU A 64 1.75 4.39 0.50
CA GLU A 64 2.87 3.88 1.30
C GLU A 64 2.76 4.28 2.79
N ASP A 65 2.41 5.55 3.05
CA ASP A 65 2.24 6.04 4.42
C ASP A 65 1.08 5.32 5.13
N TRP A 66 -0.05 5.11 4.46
CA TRP A 66 -1.14 4.31 5.02
C TRP A 66 -0.73 2.87 5.29
N ALA A 67 0.05 2.24 4.42
CA ALA A 67 0.55 0.89 4.65
C ALA A 67 1.43 0.81 5.90
N ASN A 68 2.35 1.77 6.05
CA ASN A 68 3.27 1.83 7.18
C ASN A 68 2.56 2.15 8.51
N LEU A 69 1.47 2.91 8.48
CA LEU A 69 0.66 3.20 9.66
C LEU A 69 -0.19 2.00 10.10
N LEU A 70 -0.70 1.21 9.14
CA LEU A 70 -1.61 0.10 9.43
C LEU A 70 -0.89 -1.23 9.68
N MET A 71 0.25 -1.46 9.02
CA MET A 71 0.93 -2.76 9.09
C MET A 71 2.45 -2.58 9.03
N ASN A 72 3.03 -2.19 10.15
CA ASN A 72 4.48 -2.09 10.35
C ASN A 72 5.05 -3.36 11.03
N GLU A 73 6.33 -3.35 11.33
CA GLU A 73 7.06 -4.48 11.94
C GLU A 73 6.65 -4.78 13.39
N ARG A 74 5.92 -3.89 14.04
CA ARG A 74 5.49 -4.06 15.44
C ARG A 74 4.12 -4.71 15.59
N VAL A 75 3.34 -4.77 14.50
CA VAL A 75 2.04 -5.44 14.51
C VAL A 75 2.22 -6.92 14.79
N LYS A 76 1.56 -7.43 15.83
CA LYS A 76 1.63 -8.83 16.27
C LYS A 76 0.29 -9.51 16.10
N ILE A 77 0.32 -10.73 15.58
CA ILE A 77 -0.85 -11.61 15.47
C ILE A 77 -0.64 -12.78 16.42
N THR A 78 -1.44 -12.86 17.46
CA THR A 78 -1.32 -13.84 18.53
C THR A 78 -2.53 -14.76 18.56
N LEU A 79 -2.30 -16.07 18.58
CA LEU A 79 -3.31 -17.12 18.74
C LEU A 79 -3.17 -17.74 20.13
N ASP A 80 -4.25 -17.92 20.87
CA ASP A 80 -4.24 -18.42 22.27
C ASP A 80 -3.71 -19.86 22.42
N GLY A 81 -3.59 -20.62 21.33
CA GLY A 81 -3.06 -21.99 21.31
C GLY A 81 -1.59 -22.04 20.86
N ALA A 82 -0.69 -22.59 21.68
CA ALA A 82 0.74 -22.69 21.32
C ALA A 82 1.00 -23.48 20.03
N LYS A 83 0.23 -24.54 19.78
CA LYS A 83 0.33 -25.35 18.56
C LYS A 83 -0.19 -24.62 17.33
N GLU A 84 -1.27 -23.88 17.49
CA GLU A 84 -1.90 -23.03 16.49
C GLU A 84 -0.97 -21.87 16.12
N GLN A 85 -0.36 -21.22 17.11
CA GLN A 85 0.62 -20.16 16.91
C GLN A 85 1.83 -20.65 16.15
N GLU A 86 2.46 -21.75 16.58
CA GLU A 86 3.64 -22.32 15.88
C GLU A 86 3.31 -22.66 14.42
N PHE A 87 2.14 -23.26 14.18
CA PHE A 87 1.72 -23.58 12.82
C PHE A 87 1.51 -22.31 11.98
N PHE A 88 0.77 -21.32 12.50
CA PHE A 88 0.52 -20.04 11.84
C PHE A 88 1.85 -19.33 11.50
N ASP A 89 2.77 -19.22 12.47
CA ASP A 89 4.08 -18.59 12.27
C ASP A 89 4.90 -19.30 11.20
N SER A 90 4.85 -20.64 11.16
CA SER A 90 5.53 -21.41 10.13
C SER A 90 5.01 -21.11 8.72
N VAL A 91 3.69 -20.92 8.57
CA VAL A 91 3.05 -20.54 7.30
C VAL A 91 3.41 -19.09 6.95
N CYS A 92 3.33 -18.17 7.91
CA CYS A 92 3.70 -16.77 7.71
C CYS A 92 5.15 -16.64 7.24
N LYS A 93 6.09 -17.31 7.91
CA LYS A 93 7.50 -17.34 7.53
C LYS A 93 7.72 -17.92 6.12
N ALA A 94 7.04 -19.01 5.78
CA ALA A 94 7.15 -19.66 4.46
C ALA A 94 6.58 -18.80 3.30
N ASN A 95 5.77 -17.79 3.61
CA ASN A 95 5.15 -16.87 2.66
C ASN A 95 5.74 -15.45 2.69
N ASN A 96 6.77 -15.19 3.51
CA ASN A 96 7.30 -13.83 3.74
C ASN A 96 6.18 -12.83 4.11
N PHE A 97 5.29 -13.27 5.00
CA PHE A 97 4.00 -12.63 5.26
C PHE A 97 4.16 -11.18 5.72
N ALA A 98 5.06 -10.89 6.65
CA ALA A 98 5.27 -9.54 7.18
C ALA A 98 5.55 -8.51 6.08
N VAL A 99 6.42 -8.85 5.11
CA VAL A 99 6.71 -7.97 3.97
C VAL A 99 5.52 -7.90 3.02
N LYS A 100 4.95 -9.06 2.69
CA LYS A 100 3.87 -9.14 1.70
C LYS A 100 2.57 -8.51 2.15
N VAL A 101 2.24 -8.60 3.43
CA VAL A 101 1.04 -7.94 3.95
C VAL A 101 1.19 -6.42 3.95
N ASN A 102 2.37 -5.88 4.28
CA ASN A 102 2.62 -4.44 4.16
C ASN A 102 2.50 -3.96 2.71
N GLU A 103 3.13 -4.67 1.73
CA GLU A 103 2.94 -4.38 0.30
C GLU A 103 1.46 -4.40 -0.11
N MET A 104 0.66 -5.35 0.44
CA MET A 104 -0.76 -5.43 0.13
C MET A 104 -1.58 -4.31 0.77
N GLN A 105 -1.17 -3.81 1.94
CA GLN A 105 -1.77 -2.60 2.51
C GLN A 105 -1.52 -1.39 1.62
N GLU A 106 -0.32 -1.26 1.04
CA GLU A 106 -0.01 -0.22 0.06
C GLU A 106 -0.86 -0.35 -1.20
N MET A 107 -0.97 -1.58 -1.75
CA MET A 107 -1.84 -1.83 -2.91
C MET A 107 -3.31 -1.54 -2.61
N LYS A 108 -3.80 -1.89 -1.44
CA LYS A 108 -5.15 -1.55 -0.97
C LYS A 108 -5.35 -0.03 -0.91
N ALA A 109 -4.41 0.68 -0.29
CA ALA A 109 -4.47 2.13 -0.17
C ALA A 109 -4.36 2.85 -1.52
N GLY A 110 -3.67 2.26 -2.50
CA GLY A 110 -3.49 2.82 -3.84
C GLY A 110 -4.54 2.40 -4.88
N HIS A 111 -5.10 1.20 -4.76
CA HIS A 111 -6.03 0.64 -5.75
C HIS A 111 -7.43 0.36 -5.18
N GLY A 112 -7.64 0.57 -3.89
CA GLY A 112 -8.92 0.45 -3.20
C GLY A 112 -9.20 -0.90 -2.56
N THR A 113 -8.73 -2.00 -3.15
CA THR A 113 -9.02 -3.36 -2.67
C THR A 113 -7.81 -4.26 -2.85
N ALA A 114 -7.64 -5.17 -1.90
CA ALA A 114 -6.69 -6.27 -1.96
C ALA A 114 -7.38 -7.58 -1.57
N ALA A 115 -6.79 -8.73 -1.90
CA ALA A 115 -7.28 -10.02 -1.43
C ALA A 115 -6.14 -10.95 -1.08
N TYR A 116 -6.40 -11.79 -0.09
CA TYR A 116 -5.52 -12.90 0.34
C TYR A 116 -6.22 -14.21 0.01
N VAL A 117 -5.58 -15.04 -0.80
CA VAL A 117 -6.14 -16.32 -1.26
C VAL A 117 -5.19 -17.45 -0.87
N PRO A 118 -5.35 -18.06 0.31
CA PRO A 118 -4.57 -19.22 0.71
C PRO A 118 -4.87 -20.44 -0.15
N ARG A 119 -3.84 -21.11 -0.61
CA ARG A 119 -3.95 -22.34 -1.40
C ARG A 119 -2.91 -23.35 -0.98
N ILE A 120 -3.16 -24.58 -1.33
CA ILE A 120 -2.27 -25.69 -1.03
C ILE A 120 -1.41 -26.03 -2.24
N THR A 121 -0.12 -26.21 -2.00
CA THR A 121 0.84 -26.60 -3.03
C THR A 121 1.48 -27.94 -2.68
N ASN A 122 1.86 -28.72 -3.72
CA ASN A 122 2.59 -29.96 -3.57
C ASN A 122 1.90 -30.97 -2.65
N VAL A 123 0.60 -31.24 -2.87
CA VAL A 123 -0.14 -32.24 -2.10
C VAL A 123 0.56 -33.60 -2.19
N GLN A 124 1.06 -34.07 -1.04
CA GLN A 124 1.67 -35.41 -0.93
C GLN A 124 0.62 -36.39 -0.42
N TYR A 125 0.36 -37.42 -1.19
CA TYR A 125 -0.50 -38.51 -0.74
C TYR A 125 0.14 -39.25 0.45
N ARG A 126 -0.64 -39.50 1.49
CA ARG A 126 -0.23 -40.39 2.60
C ARG A 126 -0.12 -41.82 2.09
N GLY A 127 0.91 -42.55 2.54
CA GLY A 127 1.14 -43.95 2.22
C GLY A 127 2.46 -44.20 1.47
N PHE A 128 2.51 -45.30 0.73
CA PHE A 128 3.71 -45.75 0.01
C PHE A 128 4.22 -44.69 -1.00
N LEU A 129 3.33 -44.06 -1.74
CA LEU A 129 3.65 -42.97 -2.68
C LEU A 129 4.24 -41.72 -1.99
N GLY A 130 3.76 -41.38 -0.78
CA GLY A 130 4.29 -40.27 0.01
C GLY A 130 5.72 -40.54 0.52
N LYS A 131 6.07 -41.82 0.82
CA LYS A 131 7.43 -42.20 1.20
C LYS A 131 8.40 -42.07 0.01
N ILE A 132 7.98 -42.49 -1.18
CA ILE A 132 8.78 -42.36 -2.42
C ILE A 132 9.01 -40.86 -2.74
N GLY A 133 7.99 -40.04 -2.62
CA GLY A 133 8.11 -38.60 -2.84
C GLY A 133 9.14 -37.90 -1.91
N ARG A 134 9.23 -38.32 -0.64
CA ARG A 134 10.27 -37.85 0.30
C ARG A 134 11.68 -38.27 -0.10
N ILE A 135 11.83 -39.52 -0.62
CA ILE A 135 13.14 -40.06 -1.05
C ILE A 135 13.66 -39.28 -2.28
N PHE A 136 12.77 -38.89 -3.17
CA PHE A 136 13.12 -38.16 -4.41
C PHE A 136 13.06 -36.61 -4.27
N GLY A 137 12.94 -36.06 -3.05
CA GLY A 137 12.98 -34.63 -2.83
C GLY A 137 11.80 -33.84 -3.45
N ILE A 138 10.68 -34.49 -3.74
CA ILE A 138 9.44 -33.82 -4.16
C ILE A 138 8.95 -32.97 -3.02
N GLY A 139 8.78 -31.68 -3.25
CA GLY A 139 8.54 -30.62 -2.24
C GLY A 139 7.44 -30.98 -1.23
N LYS A 140 7.62 -30.53 0.01
CA LYS A 140 6.63 -30.75 1.09
C LYS A 140 5.34 -30.01 0.74
N THR A 141 4.19 -30.62 1.08
CA THR A 141 2.89 -29.91 1.05
C THR A 141 2.99 -28.65 1.90
N ALA A 142 2.62 -27.52 1.35
CA ALA A 142 2.70 -26.24 2.02
C ALA A 142 1.48 -25.38 1.69
N ILE A 143 1.08 -24.55 2.64
CA ILE A 143 0.11 -23.48 2.42
C ILE A 143 0.86 -22.29 1.83
N LYS A 144 0.38 -21.80 0.68
CA LYS A 144 0.83 -20.57 0.04
C LYS A 144 -0.31 -19.56 0.03
N ILE A 145 0.04 -18.30 0.22
CA ILE A 145 -0.90 -17.20 0.15
C ILE A 145 -0.66 -16.47 -1.17
N ASP A 146 -1.66 -16.43 -2.03
CA ASP A 146 -1.64 -15.58 -3.21
C ASP A 146 -2.19 -14.20 -2.83
N TYR A 147 -1.46 -13.16 -3.21
CA TYR A 147 -1.75 -11.76 -2.93
C TYR A 147 -2.30 -11.12 -4.20
N VAL A 148 -3.57 -10.69 -4.16
CA VAL A 148 -4.30 -10.27 -5.35
C VAL A 148 -4.69 -8.79 -5.23
N THR A 149 -4.35 -8.01 -6.26
CA THR A 149 -4.68 -6.58 -6.35
C THR A 149 -6.04 -6.35 -7.02
N ALA A 150 -6.62 -5.19 -6.82
CA ALA A 150 -7.99 -4.82 -7.21
C ALA A 150 -8.36 -5.17 -8.66
N GLN A 151 -7.43 -4.98 -9.63
CA GLN A 151 -7.65 -5.28 -11.04
C GLN A 151 -7.89 -6.77 -11.34
N ASN A 152 -7.54 -7.64 -10.40
CA ASN A 152 -7.59 -9.10 -10.55
C ASN A 152 -8.62 -9.75 -9.62
N ILE A 153 -9.48 -8.95 -8.98
CA ILE A 153 -10.52 -9.38 -8.05
C ILE A 153 -11.87 -9.13 -8.72
N PHE A 154 -12.68 -10.17 -8.88
CA PHE A 154 -13.98 -10.12 -9.55
C PHE A 154 -15.04 -10.71 -8.62
N PRO A 155 -15.67 -9.90 -7.74
CA PRO A 155 -16.82 -10.34 -6.96
C PRO A 155 -17.94 -10.83 -7.86
N LEU A 156 -18.51 -11.99 -7.53
CA LEU A 156 -19.58 -12.65 -8.29
C LEU A 156 -20.90 -12.56 -7.53
N SER A 157 -20.85 -12.72 -6.21
CA SER A 157 -21.99 -12.48 -5.31
C SER A 157 -21.51 -11.85 -4.00
N TRP A 158 -22.37 -11.02 -3.42
CA TRP A 158 -22.09 -10.37 -2.13
C TRP A 158 -23.39 -9.98 -1.43
N GLU A 159 -23.31 -9.91 -0.10
CA GLU A 159 -24.41 -9.46 0.73
C GLU A 159 -23.86 -8.52 1.82
N ASN A 160 -24.55 -7.40 2.06
CA ASN A 160 -24.16 -6.41 3.07
C ASN A 160 -22.69 -5.95 2.96
N GLY A 161 -22.15 -5.86 1.73
CA GLY A 161 -20.75 -5.48 1.47
C GLY A 161 -19.73 -6.59 1.73
N GLN A 162 -20.16 -7.81 2.09
CA GLN A 162 -19.32 -8.99 2.22
C GLN A 162 -19.38 -9.83 0.95
N VAL A 163 -18.23 -10.12 0.36
CA VAL A 163 -18.13 -10.96 -0.84
C VAL A 163 -18.31 -12.42 -0.45
N ILE A 164 -19.28 -13.08 -1.06
CA ILE A 164 -19.61 -14.50 -0.85
C ILE A 164 -18.87 -15.35 -1.88
N GLU A 165 -19.00 -14.99 -3.17
CA GLU A 165 -18.31 -15.68 -4.27
C GLU A 165 -17.44 -14.70 -5.02
N CYS A 166 -16.26 -15.15 -5.45
CA CYS A 166 -15.28 -14.30 -6.08
C CYS A 166 -14.44 -15.05 -7.11
N ALA A 167 -14.13 -14.39 -8.20
CA ALA A 167 -13.13 -14.88 -9.13
C ALA A 167 -11.84 -14.05 -9.03
N PHE A 168 -10.70 -14.73 -9.21
CA PHE A 168 -9.38 -14.14 -9.16
C PHE A 168 -8.61 -14.48 -10.42
N THR A 169 -7.81 -13.53 -10.91
CA THR A 169 -6.94 -13.75 -12.06
C THR A 169 -5.48 -13.55 -11.72
N SER A 170 -4.64 -14.27 -12.43
CA SER A 170 -3.20 -14.00 -12.44
C SER A 170 -2.62 -14.25 -13.82
N SER A 171 -1.60 -13.46 -14.19
CA SER A 171 -0.92 -13.56 -15.47
C SER A 171 0.37 -14.35 -15.37
N ALA A 172 0.67 -15.18 -16.38
CA ALA A 172 1.91 -15.92 -16.48
C ALA A 172 2.44 -15.87 -17.92
N THR A 173 3.76 -15.72 -18.06
CA THR A 173 4.43 -15.87 -19.36
C THR A 173 5.23 -17.16 -19.37
N ILE A 174 4.91 -18.09 -20.28
CA ILE A 174 5.55 -19.39 -20.40
C ILE A 174 5.99 -19.58 -21.86
N LYS A 175 7.29 -19.77 -22.08
CA LYS A 175 7.89 -19.92 -23.41
C LYS A 175 7.44 -18.81 -24.39
N GLY A 176 7.42 -17.56 -23.93
CA GLY A 176 7.04 -16.38 -24.74
C GLY A 176 5.53 -16.19 -24.96
N LYS A 177 4.68 -17.12 -24.54
CA LYS A 177 3.23 -17.01 -24.61
C LYS A 177 2.68 -16.46 -23.30
N LYS A 178 1.73 -15.53 -23.39
CA LYS A 178 1.04 -14.96 -22.24
C LYS A 178 -0.20 -15.79 -21.91
N TYR A 179 -0.36 -16.12 -20.65
CA TYR A 179 -1.51 -16.86 -20.13
C TYR A 179 -2.17 -16.06 -19.03
N LEU A 180 -3.49 -16.15 -18.96
CA LEU A 180 -4.31 -15.66 -17.85
C LEU A 180 -4.91 -16.88 -17.14
N TYR A 181 -4.56 -17.07 -15.89
CA TYR A 181 -5.15 -18.08 -15.02
C TYR A 181 -6.33 -17.46 -14.30
N LEU A 182 -7.47 -18.13 -14.32
CA LEU A 182 -8.71 -17.76 -13.66
C LEU A 182 -9.03 -18.81 -12.60
N GLN A 183 -9.29 -18.34 -11.38
CA GLN A 183 -9.75 -19.15 -10.26
C GLN A 183 -11.09 -18.59 -9.79
N VAL A 184 -12.13 -19.42 -9.78
CA VAL A 184 -13.49 -19.04 -9.34
C VAL A 184 -13.81 -19.79 -8.07
N HIS A 185 -14.10 -19.05 -7.01
CA HIS A 185 -14.58 -19.56 -5.73
C HIS A 185 -16.08 -19.34 -5.65
N ARG A 186 -16.86 -20.41 -5.68
CA ARG A 186 -18.31 -20.39 -5.62
C ARG A 186 -18.87 -21.43 -4.65
N ILE A 187 -20.11 -21.27 -4.27
CA ILE A 187 -20.84 -22.24 -3.46
C ILE A 187 -21.43 -23.31 -4.38
N GLY A 188 -21.25 -24.58 -4.02
CA GLY A 188 -21.84 -25.73 -4.71
C GLY A 188 -23.27 -26.04 -4.22
N ASP A 189 -23.89 -27.03 -4.85
CA ASP A 189 -25.25 -27.48 -4.51
C ASP A 189 -25.34 -28.11 -3.10
N ASP A 190 -24.18 -28.52 -2.53
CA ASP A 190 -24.05 -29.08 -1.19
C ASP A 190 -23.68 -28.04 -0.12
N GLU A 191 -23.82 -26.74 -0.42
CA GLU A 191 -23.47 -25.60 0.41
C GLU A 191 -21.97 -25.50 0.74
N ASN A 192 -21.11 -26.36 0.16
CA ASN A 192 -19.68 -26.27 0.29
C ASN A 192 -19.04 -25.46 -0.85
N TYR A 193 -17.92 -24.82 -0.57
CA TYR A 193 -17.18 -24.08 -1.61
C TYR A 193 -16.53 -25.03 -2.63
N ILE A 194 -16.63 -24.61 -3.88
CA ILE A 194 -15.98 -25.23 -5.03
C ILE A 194 -15.02 -24.21 -5.63
N ILE A 195 -13.82 -24.65 -6.00
CA ILE A 195 -12.84 -23.81 -6.68
C ILE A 195 -12.67 -24.35 -8.11
N GLU A 196 -13.08 -23.52 -9.09
CA GLU A 196 -12.89 -23.83 -10.51
C GLU A 196 -11.65 -23.13 -11.05
N ASN A 197 -10.81 -23.89 -11.76
CA ASN A 197 -9.53 -23.41 -12.29
C ASN A 197 -9.56 -23.49 -13.83
N SER A 198 -9.31 -22.38 -14.49
CA SER A 198 -9.26 -22.30 -15.95
C SER A 198 -8.05 -21.53 -16.41
N LEU A 199 -7.57 -21.84 -17.59
CA LEU A 199 -6.41 -21.16 -18.17
C LEU A 199 -6.77 -20.66 -19.58
N TYR A 200 -6.45 -19.41 -19.84
CA TYR A 200 -6.62 -18.77 -21.14
C TYR A 200 -5.28 -18.35 -21.71
N GLN A 201 -5.05 -18.63 -22.96
CA GLN A 201 -3.95 -18.01 -23.69
C GLN A 201 -4.39 -16.60 -24.11
N ASN A 202 -3.57 -15.61 -23.79
CA ASN A 202 -3.83 -14.22 -24.14
C ASN A 202 -3.05 -13.85 -25.41
N ASN A 203 -3.78 -13.70 -26.50
CA ASN A 203 -3.25 -13.28 -27.80
C ASN A 203 -3.67 -11.81 -28.04
N ASN A 204 -2.83 -10.87 -27.61
CA ASN A 204 -3.04 -9.42 -27.77
C ASN A 204 -4.46 -8.95 -27.30
N GLY A 205 -4.87 -9.42 -26.13
CA GLY A 205 -6.16 -9.04 -25.51
C GLY A 205 -7.31 -10.01 -25.83
N SER A 206 -7.15 -10.93 -26.80
CA SER A 206 -8.14 -11.99 -27.03
C SER A 206 -7.80 -13.22 -26.20
N LEU A 207 -8.75 -13.68 -25.37
CA LEU A 207 -8.61 -14.81 -24.48
C LEU A 207 -9.21 -16.07 -25.13
N SER A 208 -8.40 -17.09 -25.34
CA SER A 208 -8.81 -18.43 -25.80
C SER A 208 -8.53 -19.47 -24.72
N GLU A 209 -9.53 -20.27 -24.36
CA GLU A 209 -9.39 -21.29 -23.32
C GLU A 209 -8.44 -22.40 -23.81
N VAL A 210 -7.58 -22.83 -22.89
CA VAL A 210 -6.61 -23.92 -23.13
C VAL A 210 -6.70 -24.94 -22.01
N ASP A 211 -6.46 -26.20 -22.35
CA ASP A 211 -6.44 -27.25 -21.34
C ASP A 211 -5.29 -26.98 -20.35
N ILE A 212 -5.67 -26.68 -19.11
CA ILE A 212 -4.74 -26.32 -18.02
C ILE A 212 -3.68 -27.39 -17.80
N ARG A 213 -4.01 -28.68 -18.00
CA ARG A 213 -3.11 -29.83 -17.79
C ARG A 213 -2.02 -29.93 -18.85
N LYS A 214 -2.18 -29.30 -20.02
CA LYS A 214 -1.19 -29.29 -21.11
C LYS A 214 -0.07 -28.27 -20.92
N ILE A 215 -0.21 -27.39 -19.92
CA ILE A 215 0.78 -26.33 -19.68
C ILE A 215 1.65 -26.72 -18.47
N PRO A 216 2.97 -26.89 -18.63
CA PRO A 216 3.84 -27.51 -17.62
C PRO A 216 3.76 -26.89 -16.21
N ARG A 217 3.55 -25.56 -16.13
CA ARG A 217 3.40 -24.86 -14.84
C ARG A 217 2.09 -25.20 -14.12
N PHE A 218 1.05 -25.57 -14.86
CA PHE A 218 -0.30 -25.79 -14.35
C PHE A 218 -0.76 -27.24 -14.42
N GLU A 219 0.08 -28.17 -14.91
CA GLU A 219 -0.27 -29.58 -15.13
C GLU A 219 -0.83 -30.31 -13.89
N LYS A 220 -0.42 -29.83 -12.69
CA LYS A 220 -0.87 -30.38 -11.39
C LYS A 220 -2.07 -29.67 -10.80
N VAL A 221 -2.59 -28.63 -11.45
CA VAL A 221 -3.78 -27.90 -10.99
C VAL A 221 -5.02 -28.67 -11.41
N ALA A 222 -5.83 -29.07 -10.43
CA ALA A 222 -7.12 -29.69 -10.71
C ALA A 222 -8.09 -28.64 -11.31
N PRO A 223 -8.80 -28.95 -12.42
CA PRO A 223 -9.78 -28.02 -12.97
C PRO A 223 -10.89 -27.65 -12.00
N ILE A 224 -11.30 -28.57 -11.14
CA ILE A 224 -12.31 -28.38 -10.10
C ILE A 224 -11.77 -28.99 -8.81
N VAL A 225 -11.88 -28.21 -7.73
CA VAL A 225 -11.55 -28.64 -6.37
C VAL A 225 -12.80 -28.52 -5.51
N TYR A 226 -13.29 -29.61 -4.99
CA TYR A 226 -14.33 -29.66 -3.99
C TYR A 226 -13.66 -29.51 -2.62
N THR A 227 -13.93 -28.41 -1.92
CA THR A 227 -13.26 -28.12 -0.65
C THR A 227 -13.80 -28.96 0.50
N GLY A 228 -15.06 -29.40 0.44
CA GLY A 228 -15.79 -30.05 1.51
C GLY A 228 -15.97 -29.13 2.74
N SER A 229 -15.91 -27.83 2.55
CA SER A 229 -15.99 -26.83 3.60
C SER A 229 -17.00 -25.74 3.23
N PRO A 230 -17.87 -25.35 4.14
CA PRO A 230 -18.79 -24.21 3.93
C PRO A 230 -18.11 -22.86 4.06
N TYR A 231 -16.82 -22.83 4.38
CA TYR A 231 -16.05 -21.59 4.55
C TYR A 231 -15.30 -21.22 3.28
N ARG A 232 -15.36 -19.94 2.91
CA ARG A 232 -14.58 -19.39 1.79
C ARG A 232 -13.08 -19.51 2.02
N GLN A 233 -12.31 -19.64 0.94
CA GLN A 233 -10.85 -19.69 0.98
C GLN A 233 -10.22 -18.43 0.39
N PHE A 234 -10.78 -17.29 0.70
CA PHE A 234 -10.25 -15.97 0.35
C PHE A 234 -10.75 -14.92 1.34
N VAL A 235 -9.99 -13.87 1.52
CA VAL A 235 -10.37 -12.69 2.32
C VAL A 235 -10.18 -11.46 1.47
N ILE A 236 -11.19 -10.59 1.47
CA ILE A 236 -11.15 -9.28 0.79
C ILE A 236 -10.81 -8.22 1.81
N ASP A 237 -9.81 -7.41 1.50
CA ASP A 237 -9.32 -6.31 2.33
C ASP A 237 -9.55 -4.97 1.63
N ARG A 238 -10.12 -4.01 2.36
CA ARG A 238 -10.40 -2.65 1.88
C ARG A 238 -10.23 -1.64 3.01
N LEU A 239 -10.00 -0.39 2.66
CA LEU A 239 -10.05 0.68 3.65
C LEU A 239 -11.49 0.89 4.14
N ASN A 240 -11.66 1.29 5.39
CA ASN A 240 -12.96 1.65 5.95
C ASN A 240 -13.37 3.05 5.46
N ILE A 241 -13.58 3.16 4.15
CA ILE A 241 -14.06 4.35 3.46
C ILE A 241 -15.29 3.94 2.65
N ALA A 242 -16.37 4.70 2.78
CA ALA A 242 -17.57 4.45 1.98
C ALA A 242 -17.26 4.64 0.49
N ASN A 243 -17.64 3.66 -0.33
CA ASN A 243 -17.50 3.77 -1.77
C ASN A 243 -18.59 4.70 -2.33
N ASN A 244 -18.22 5.96 -2.56
CA ASN A 244 -19.13 6.98 -3.10
C ASN A 244 -19.19 7.00 -4.64
N TYR A 245 -18.44 6.15 -5.31
CA TYR A 245 -18.55 5.92 -6.75
C TYR A 245 -19.71 4.97 -7.07
N ASP A 246 -19.84 3.89 -6.27
CA ASP A 246 -21.00 2.99 -6.27
C ASP A 246 -21.08 2.32 -4.88
N ASN A 247 -22.05 2.73 -4.08
CA ASN A 247 -22.26 2.26 -2.72
C ASN A 247 -22.87 0.86 -2.61
N THR A 248 -23.27 0.27 -3.73
CA THR A 248 -23.81 -1.10 -3.79
C THR A 248 -22.72 -2.15 -3.93
N LEU A 249 -21.51 -1.74 -4.33
CA LEU A 249 -20.40 -2.64 -4.58
C LEU A 249 -19.62 -3.00 -3.31
N PRO A 250 -19.13 -4.23 -3.19
CA PRO A 250 -18.31 -4.67 -2.08
C PRO A 250 -16.84 -4.20 -2.17
N MET A 251 -16.46 -3.60 -3.30
CA MET A 251 -15.11 -3.11 -3.54
C MET A 251 -14.85 -1.78 -2.83
N GLY A 252 -13.65 -1.63 -2.29
CA GLY A 252 -13.19 -0.38 -1.69
C GLY A 252 -12.67 0.62 -2.71
N ILE A 253 -12.35 1.81 -2.22
CA ILE A 253 -11.72 2.89 -2.97
C ILE A 253 -10.37 3.26 -2.34
N PRO A 254 -9.38 3.76 -3.10
CA PRO A 254 -8.09 4.16 -2.56
C PRO A 254 -8.19 5.34 -1.59
N ALA A 255 -7.18 5.51 -0.75
CA ALA A 255 -7.12 6.58 0.24
C ALA A 255 -7.25 7.98 -0.37
N PHE A 256 -6.74 8.14 -1.59
CA PHE A 256 -6.78 9.40 -2.35
C PHE A 256 -7.91 9.46 -3.41
N ALA A 257 -8.85 8.51 -3.44
CA ALA A 257 -9.92 8.50 -4.45
C ALA A 257 -10.68 9.82 -4.52
N ASN A 258 -10.98 10.39 -3.36
CA ASN A 258 -11.69 11.67 -3.22
C ASN A 258 -10.75 12.90 -3.17
N ALA A 259 -9.47 12.71 -3.47
CA ALA A 259 -8.43 13.75 -3.45
C ALA A 259 -7.71 13.91 -4.80
N ILE A 260 -8.34 13.45 -5.89
CA ILE A 260 -7.73 13.50 -7.24
C ILE A 260 -7.43 14.96 -7.67
N ASP A 261 -8.31 15.91 -7.34
CA ASP A 261 -8.08 17.30 -7.70
C ASP A 261 -6.95 17.92 -6.87
N GLN A 262 -6.77 17.49 -5.60
CA GLN A 262 -5.63 17.88 -4.78
C GLN A 262 -4.32 17.30 -5.34
N LEU A 263 -4.30 16.03 -5.80
CA LEU A 263 -3.15 15.45 -6.49
C LEU A 263 -2.78 16.23 -7.76
N LYS A 264 -3.78 16.63 -8.57
CA LYS A 264 -3.55 17.52 -9.73
C LYS A 264 -2.96 18.85 -9.30
N GLY A 265 -3.50 19.46 -8.23
CA GLY A 265 -3.01 20.73 -7.68
C GLY A 265 -1.55 20.67 -7.25
N VAL A 266 -1.18 19.60 -6.53
CA VAL A 266 0.22 19.36 -6.11
C VAL A 266 1.13 19.23 -7.33
N ASP A 267 0.78 18.42 -8.33
CA ASP A 267 1.61 18.22 -9.51
C ASP A 267 1.72 19.49 -10.37
N VAL A 268 0.66 20.32 -10.46
CA VAL A 268 0.72 21.62 -11.14
C VAL A 268 1.63 22.59 -10.39
N ALA A 269 1.54 22.68 -9.07
CA ALA A 269 2.38 23.54 -8.25
C ALA A 269 3.86 23.12 -8.36
N TYR A 270 4.12 21.82 -8.26
CA TYR A 270 5.45 21.26 -8.38
C TYR A 270 6.06 21.46 -9.79
N ASP A 271 5.27 21.21 -10.85
CA ASP A 271 5.68 21.46 -12.23
C ASP A 271 6.03 22.95 -12.45
N SER A 272 5.20 23.87 -11.92
CA SER A 272 5.45 25.30 -11.97
C SER A 272 6.74 25.69 -11.24
N TYR A 273 6.99 25.10 -10.07
CA TYR A 273 8.21 25.31 -9.30
C TYR A 273 9.46 24.84 -10.05
N ILE A 274 9.45 23.64 -10.64
CA ILE A 274 10.57 23.16 -11.46
C ILE A 274 10.77 24.04 -12.70
N ASN A 275 9.68 24.47 -13.35
CA ASN A 275 9.74 25.34 -14.52
C ASN A 275 10.31 26.73 -14.19
N GLU A 276 10.14 27.23 -12.97
CA GLU A 276 10.79 28.47 -12.52
C GLU A 276 12.32 28.39 -12.67
N PHE A 277 12.94 27.26 -12.30
CA PHE A 277 14.36 27.05 -12.49
C PHE A 277 14.74 26.78 -13.95
N VAL A 278 13.91 26.08 -14.71
CA VAL A 278 14.17 25.76 -16.11
C VAL A 278 14.06 27.00 -17.00
N LEU A 279 13.04 27.83 -16.77
CA LEU A 279 12.74 29.03 -17.55
C LEU A 279 13.45 30.28 -17.04
N GLY A 280 13.74 30.36 -15.73
CA GLY A 280 14.45 31.46 -15.06
C GLY A 280 15.96 31.49 -15.30
N LYS A 281 16.48 30.69 -16.23
CA LYS A 281 17.91 30.76 -16.62
C LYS A 281 18.25 32.14 -17.10
N LYS A 282 19.38 32.71 -16.64
CA LYS A 282 19.93 33.96 -17.15
C LYS A 282 20.09 33.87 -18.65
N ARG A 283 19.63 34.90 -19.36
CA ARG A 283 19.74 35.04 -20.79
C ARG A 283 20.31 36.39 -21.11
N VAL A 284 21.15 36.43 -22.12
CA VAL A 284 21.71 37.68 -22.63
C VAL A 284 21.29 37.82 -24.09
N MET A 285 20.52 38.84 -24.37
CA MET A 285 20.18 39.19 -25.77
C MET A 285 21.33 39.99 -26.37
N VAL A 286 21.81 39.54 -27.52
CA VAL A 286 23.00 40.10 -28.18
C VAL A 286 22.64 40.50 -29.59
N LEU A 287 23.02 41.70 -30.00
CA LEU A 287 22.91 42.08 -31.40
C LEU A 287 23.99 41.36 -32.25
N PRO A 288 23.70 41.05 -33.53
CA PRO A 288 24.64 40.31 -34.40
C PRO A 288 26.01 40.97 -34.48
N GLN A 289 26.08 42.30 -34.46
CA GLN A 289 27.31 43.07 -34.50
C GLN A 289 28.24 42.83 -33.31
N ALA A 290 27.67 42.50 -32.13
CA ALA A 290 28.45 42.19 -30.93
C ALA A 290 28.90 40.74 -30.83
N THR A 291 28.52 39.87 -31.76
CA THR A 291 28.85 38.43 -31.70
C THR A 291 30.18 38.07 -32.39
N LYS A 292 30.74 39.01 -33.16
CA LYS A 292 31.99 38.78 -33.94
C LYS A 292 32.99 39.89 -33.72
N THR A 293 34.27 39.54 -33.74
CA THR A 293 35.36 40.51 -33.81
C THR A 293 35.42 41.16 -35.23
N LEU A 294 36.19 42.23 -35.37
CA LEU A 294 36.44 42.86 -36.67
C LEU A 294 37.03 41.87 -37.71
N GLU A 295 37.65 40.80 -37.23
CA GLU A 295 38.25 39.74 -38.06
C GLU A 295 37.24 38.59 -38.32
N GLY A 296 35.99 38.66 -37.77
CA GLY A 296 34.93 37.70 -37.99
C GLY A 296 34.92 36.50 -37.03
N GLU A 297 35.83 36.46 -36.05
CA GLU A 297 35.87 35.42 -35.03
C GLU A 297 34.72 35.59 -34.01
N PRO A 298 34.11 34.50 -33.50
CA PRO A 298 33.05 34.56 -32.51
C PRO A 298 33.60 35.12 -31.19
N VAL A 299 32.90 36.12 -30.62
CA VAL A 299 33.20 36.70 -29.30
C VAL A 299 32.73 35.81 -28.17
N PHE A 300 31.65 35.07 -28.40
CA PHE A 300 31.03 34.15 -27.41
C PHE A 300 31.20 32.71 -27.86
N ASP A 301 31.31 31.79 -26.91
CA ASP A 301 31.32 30.35 -27.20
C ASP A 301 30.03 29.96 -27.93
N PRO A 302 30.10 29.41 -29.16
CA PRO A 302 28.90 28.97 -29.90
C PRO A 302 28.07 27.89 -29.17
N ASN A 303 28.67 27.20 -28.22
CA ASN A 303 28.00 26.18 -27.39
C ASN A 303 27.37 26.76 -26.13
N ASP A 304 27.57 28.04 -25.81
CA ASP A 304 26.96 28.69 -24.65
C ASP A 304 25.49 28.99 -24.92
N VAL A 305 24.59 28.38 -24.13
CA VAL A 305 23.13 28.53 -24.26
C VAL A 305 22.60 29.79 -23.59
N THR A 306 23.45 30.62 -23.03
CA THR A 306 23.08 31.85 -22.31
C THR A 306 22.81 33.00 -23.27
N TYR A 307 23.42 33.00 -24.48
CA TYR A 307 23.32 34.06 -25.46
C TYR A 307 22.28 33.78 -26.54
N TYR A 308 21.46 34.81 -26.85
CA TYR A 308 20.45 34.79 -27.90
C TYR A 308 20.67 35.96 -28.85
N VAL A 309 20.88 35.68 -30.12
CA VAL A 309 21.09 36.72 -31.13
C VAL A 309 19.74 37.28 -31.57
N LEU A 310 19.58 38.58 -31.50
CA LEU A 310 18.39 39.31 -31.97
C LEU A 310 18.46 39.60 -33.49
N PRO A 311 17.30 39.73 -34.18
CA PRO A 311 17.28 40.19 -35.57
C PRO A 311 17.86 41.61 -35.73
N GLU A 312 18.42 41.92 -36.88
CA GLU A 312 19.14 43.18 -37.18
C GLU A 312 18.27 44.45 -37.15
N ASP A 313 16.96 44.32 -37.21
CA ASP A 313 16.01 45.46 -37.29
C ASP A 313 15.87 46.29 -36.00
N ASN A 314 16.59 45.97 -34.92
CA ASN A 314 16.52 46.69 -33.63
C ASN A 314 17.74 47.59 -33.40
N ALA A 315 18.11 48.40 -34.37
CA ALA A 315 19.31 49.25 -34.35
C ALA A 315 19.38 50.32 -33.23
N ASP A 316 18.27 50.60 -32.54
CA ASP A 316 18.19 51.60 -31.46
C ASP A 316 18.34 50.99 -30.04
N GLN A 317 18.66 49.72 -29.87
CA GLN A 317 18.77 49.07 -28.57
C GLN A 317 20.24 48.81 -28.18
N ASN A 318 20.47 48.76 -26.84
CA ASN A 318 21.77 48.37 -26.28
C ASN A 318 22.27 47.05 -26.89
N MET A 319 23.55 46.99 -27.26
CA MET A 319 24.17 45.81 -27.88
C MET A 319 24.07 44.53 -27.05
N LEU A 320 23.93 44.67 -25.72
CA LEU A 320 23.80 43.59 -24.75
C LEU A 320 22.65 43.89 -23.84
N GLN A 321 21.67 43.01 -23.74
CA GLN A 321 20.52 43.13 -22.86
C GLN A 321 20.46 41.92 -21.95
N PRO A 322 20.98 42.02 -20.72
CA PRO A 322 20.82 40.92 -19.73
C PRO A 322 19.36 40.85 -19.29
N ILE A 323 18.80 39.65 -19.36
CA ILE A 323 17.50 39.33 -18.76
C ILE A 323 17.78 38.55 -17.49
N ASP A 324 17.60 39.19 -16.37
CA ASP A 324 17.69 38.57 -15.04
C ASP A 324 16.27 38.45 -14.47
N MET A 325 15.80 37.21 -14.28
CA MET A 325 14.54 36.90 -13.64
C MET A 325 14.84 36.41 -12.23
N SER A 326 14.37 37.15 -11.23
CA SER A 326 14.41 36.67 -9.84
C SER A 326 13.58 35.40 -9.71
N LEU A 327 14.12 34.39 -9.05
CA LEU A 327 13.41 33.13 -8.78
C LEU A 327 12.41 33.35 -7.63
N ARG A 328 11.14 33.03 -7.84
CA ARG A 328 10.05 33.15 -6.88
C ARG A 328 9.93 31.88 -6.02
N THR A 329 11.01 31.49 -5.37
CA THR A 329 11.09 30.21 -4.64
C THR A 329 10.22 30.16 -3.39
N GLU A 330 10.08 31.29 -2.69
CA GLU A 330 9.26 31.36 -1.47
C GLU A 330 7.77 31.25 -1.79
N GLU A 331 7.29 31.94 -2.83
CA GLU A 331 5.90 31.88 -3.25
C GLU A 331 5.52 30.49 -3.79
N HIS A 332 6.44 29.83 -4.55
CA HIS A 332 6.23 28.47 -5.02
C HIS A 332 6.21 27.48 -3.86
N ASN A 333 7.09 27.62 -2.86
CA ASN A 333 7.10 26.77 -1.68
C ASN A 333 5.81 26.95 -0.87
N ALA A 334 5.35 28.17 -0.64
CA ALA A 334 4.09 28.45 0.06
C ALA A 334 2.89 27.81 -0.66
N GLY A 335 2.78 28.03 -1.97
CA GLY A 335 1.69 27.47 -2.77
C GLY A 335 1.72 25.93 -2.82
N LEU A 336 2.91 25.31 -2.94
CA LEU A 336 3.05 23.87 -2.90
C LEU A 336 2.67 23.30 -1.52
N GLN A 337 3.08 24.00 -0.42
CA GLN A 337 2.73 23.60 0.94
C GLN A 337 1.22 23.64 1.18
N ASP A 338 0.52 24.67 0.69
CA ASP A 338 -0.94 24.76 0.78
C ASP A 338 -1.63 23.60 0.07
N MET A 339 -1.14 23.20 -1.12
CA MET A 339 -1.68 22.05 -1.86
C MET A 339 -1.40 20.72 -1.13
N LEU A 340 -0.23 20.57 -0.52
CA LEU A 340 0.12 19.40 0.28
C LEU A 340 -0.73 19.30 1.55
N ASN A 341 -1.02 20.41 2.22
CA ASN A 341 -1.91 20.45 3.38
C ASN A 341 -3.34 20.05 3.02
N ALA A 342 -3.86 20.56 1.90
CA ALA A 342 -5.18 20.18 1.39
C ALA A 342 -5.25 18.68 1.04
N LEU A 343 -4.21 18.13 0.40
CA LEU A 343 -4.09 16.71 0.10
C LEU A 343 -4.05 15.87 1.38
N SER A 344 -3.18 16.22 2.32
CA SER A 344 -3.00 15.54 3.60
C SER A 344 -4.30 15.44 4.38
N SER A 345 -4.99 16.57 4.56
CA SER A 345 -6.29 16.63 5.24
C SER A 345 -7.33 15.77 4.53
N ARG A 346 -7.40 15.81 3.19
CA ARG A 346 -8.37 15.05 2.41
C ARG A 346 -8.12 13.55 2.42
N CYS A 347 -6.85 13.12 2.55
CA CYS A 347 -6.44 11.72 2.65
C CYS A 347 -6.50 11.17 4.09
N GLY A 348 -6.89 11.97 5.08
CA GLY A 348 -7.13 11.51 6.45
C GLY A 348 -5.93 11.57 7.40
N PHE A 349 -4.80 12.18 6.98
CA PHE A 349 -3.63 12.37 7.85
C PHE A 349 -3.73 13.60 8.77
N GLY A 350 -4.64 14.52 8.48
CA GLY A 350 -4.69 15.83 9.13
C GLY A 350 -3.88 16.88 8.37
N GLU A 351 -3.85 18.10 8.90
CA GLU A 351 -3.06 19.20 8.32
C GLU A 351 -1.57 19.01 8.65
N ASN A 352 -0.69 19.53 7.80
CA ASN A 352 0.76 19.54 7.99
C ASN A 352 1.48 18.17 8.06
N HIS A 353 0.85 17.05 7.68
CA HIS A 353 1.53 15.76 7.60
C HIS A 353 2.65 15.80 6.54
N TYR A 354 2.38 16.35 5.37
CA TYR A 354 3.36 16.54 4.32
C TYR A 354 3.96 17.93 4.38
N ARG A 355 5.19 18.06 4.90
CA ARG A 355 5.91 19.33 4.99
C ARG A 355 7.03 19.37 3.98
N PHE A 356 7.10 20.47 3.23
CA PHE A 356 8.18 20.75 2.31
C PHE A 356 9.26 21.63 2.96
N ASP A 357 8.90 22.35 4.03
CA ASP A 357 9.79 23.23 4.77
C ASP A 357 10.10 22.67 6.17
N ASN A 358 11.35 22.85 6.63
CA ASN A 358 11.79 22.54 7.99
C ASN A 358 11.31 23.62 8.98
N GLY A 359 9.97 23.75 9.11
CA GLY A 359 9.37 24.69 10.03
C GLY A 359 9.78 24.50 11.49
N SER A 360 9.46 25.48 12.34
CA SER A 360 9.76 25.49 13.78
C SER A 360 9.36 24.16 14.45
N ILE A 361 10.17 23.72 15.40
CA ILE A 361 9.90 22.55 16.25
C ILE A 361 8.56 22.77 16.95
N ALA A 362 7.54 21.97 16.58
CA ALA A 362 6.24 22.01 17.20
C ALA A 362 6.32 21.55 18.67
N THR A 363 5.49 22.11 19.54
CA THR A 363 5.37 21.64 20.92
C THR A 363 4.69 20.25 20.93
N ALA A 364 4.96 19.42 21.95
CA ALA A 364 4.36 18.10 22.09
C ALA A 364 2.82 18.17 22.02
N THR A 365 2.19 19.13 22.66
CA THR A 365 0.75 19.35 22.62
C THR A 365 0.23 19.67 21.21
N GLN A 366 0.98 20.42 20.41
CA GLN A 366 0.63 20.73 19.04
C GLN A 366 0.74 19.49 18.15
N VAL A 367 1.77 18.68 18.33
CA VAL A 367 1.95 17.39 17.61
C VAL A 367 0.80 16.43 17.92
N ILE A 368 0.40 16.31 19.19
CA ILE A 368 -0.72 15.46 19.61
C ILE A 368 -2.04 15.95 18.99
N SER A 369 -2.28 17.26 19.00
CA SER A 369 -3.49 17.85 18.40
C SER A 369 -3.53 17.65 16.89
N GLU A 370 -2.41 17.84 16.19
CA GLU A 370 -2.30 17.62 14.74
C GLU A 370 -2.51 16.14 14.38
N ASN A 371 -1.99 15.21 15.19
CA ASN A 371 -2.12 13.77 14.95
C ASN A 371 -3.48 13.19 15.33
N SER A 372 -4.33 13.91 16.07
CA SER A 372 -5.61 13.38 16.55
C SER A 372 -6.58 12.94 15.43
N THR A 373 -6.55 13.62 14.26
CA THR A 373 -7.36 13.25 13.10
C THR A 373 -6.82 11.99 12.43
N MET A 374 -5.50 11.89 12.27
CA MET A 374 -4.81 10.71 11.72
C MET A 374 -5.09 9.49 12.60
N PHE A 375 -4.98 9.63 13.92
CA PHE A 375 -5.28 8.56 14.87
C PHE A 375 -6.69 7.99 14.72
N ARG A 376 -7.70 8.86 14.70
CA ARG A 376 -9.10 8.43 14.49
C ARG A 376 -9.28 7.69 13.17
N THR A 377 -8.56 8.11 12.13
CA THR A 377 -8.62 7.47 10.81
C THR A 377 -7.91 6.12 10.83
N ILE A 378 -6.77 5.98 11.51
CA ILE A 378 -6.06 4.71 11.72
C ILE A 378 -7.00 3.73 12.42
N LYS A 379 -7.53 4.08 13.61
CA LYS A 379 -8.45 3.21 14.37
C LYS A 379 -9.67 2.79 13.56
N LYS A 380 -10.19 3.68 12.71
CA LYS A 380 -11.27 3.34 11.79
C LYS A 380 -10.88 2.26 10.77
N HIS A 381 -9.65 2.31 10.24
CA HIS A 381 -9.16 1.34 9.26
C HIS A 381 -8.75 0.01 9.89
N GLU A 382 -8.23 0.04 11.12
CA GLU A 382 -7.88 -1.15 11.90
C GLU A 382 -9.06 -2.09 12.12
N ILE A 383 -10.28 -1.58 12.26
CA ILE A 383 -11.49 -2.40 12.44
C ILE A 383 -11.64 -3.44 11.33
N ILE A 384 -11.52 -3.01 10.06
CA ILE A 384 -11.62 -3.94 8.92
C ILE A 384 -10.38 -4.81 8.83
N LEU A 385 -9.20 -4.25 9.05
CA LEU A 385 -7.95 -5.00 8.96
C LEU A 385 -7.87 -6.09 10.03
N GLN A 386 -8.37 -5.83 11.23
CA GLN A 386 -8.48 -6.84 12.29
C GLN A 386 -9.32 -8.03 11.84
N ASP A 387 -10.53 -7.78 11.35
CA ASP A 387 -11.42 -8.84 10.84
C ASP A 387 -10.75 -9.66 9.72
N VAL A 388 -10.05 -8.98 8.81
CA VAL A 388 -9.31 -9.61 7.69
C VAL A 388 -8.21 -10.53 8.18
N LEU A 389 -7.38 -10.06 9.13
CA LEU A 389 -6.27 -10.84 9.66
C LEU A 389 -6.74 -12.02 10.52
N GLU A 390 -7.80 -11.82 11.32
CA GLU A 390 -8.44 -12.91 12.08
C GLU A 390 -9.00 -13.99 11.15
N GLU A 391 -9.75 -13.61 10.12
CA GLU A 391 -10.30 -14.57 9.16
C GLU A 391 -9.21 -15.30 8.40
N LEU A 392 -8.15 -14.60 7.98
CA LEU A 392 -6.99 -15.21 7.32
C LEU A 392 -6.30 -16.24 8.23
N ALA A 393 -6.11 -15.94 9.51
CA ALA A 393 -5.52 -16.87 10.46
C ALA A 393 -6.38 -18.14 10.60
N ARG A 394 -7.69 -17.99 10.82
CA ARG A 394 -8.64 -19.13 10.91
C ARG A 394 -8.65 -19.96 9.62
N MET A 395 -8.59 -19.30 8.46
CA MET A 395 -8.53 -19.98 7.16
C MET A 395 -7.26 -20.82 7.01
N ILE A 396 -6.12 -20.32 7.46
CA ILE A 396 -4.85 -21.08 7.48
C ILE A 396 -4.97 -22.32 8.37
N LEU A 397 -5.59 -22.19 9.56
CA LEU A 397 -5.80 -23.32 10.47
C LEU A 397 -6.75 -24.38 9.86
N ARG A 398 -7.86 -23.95 9.23
CA ARG A 398 -8.80 -24.84 8.52
C ARG A 398 -8.10 -25.61 7.39
N LEU A 399 -7.25 -24.95 6.60
CA LEU A 399 -6.46 -25.61 5.58
C LEU A 399 -5.43 -26.58 6.17
N GLY A 400 -4.84 -26.24 7.33
CA GLY A 400 -3.98 -27.13 8.08
C GLY A 400 -4.69 -28.42 8.51
N ASN A 401 -5.95 -28.30 8.94
CA ASN A 401 -6.75 -29.46 9.35
C ASN A 401 -7.23 -30.28 8.15
N SER A 402 -7.85 -29.64 7.17
CA SER A 402 -8.52 -30.33 6.05
C SER A 402 -7.53 -31.13 5.19
N VAL A 403 -6.33 -30.61 4.94
CA VAL A 403 -5.37 -31.23 4.02
C VAL A 403 -4.15 -31.80 4.72
N LEU A 404 -3.62 -31.15 5.76
CA LEU A 404 -2.44 -31.61 6.48
C LEU A 404 -2.78 -32.47 7.70
N HIS A 405 -4.05 -32.51 8.10
CA HIS A 405 -4.56 -33.24 9.25
C HIS A 405 -3.82 -32.93 10.56
N MET A 406 -3.59 -31.62 10.79
CA MET A 406 -2.80 -31.14 11.92
C MET A 406 -3.54 -31.26 13.27
N GLY A 407 -4.89 -31.30 13.27
CA GLY A 407 -5.71 -31.33 14.50
C GLY A 407 -5.55 -30.07 15.33
N LEU A 408 -5.72 -28.93 14.68
CA LEU A 408 -5.65 -27.59 15.27
C LEU A 408 -7.04 -27.16 15.74
N ASN A 409 -7.10 -26.31 16.76
CA ASN A 409 -8.35 -25.67 17.14
C ASN A 409 -8.64 -24.50 16.15
N GLU A 410 -9.72 -24.61 15.37
CA GLU A 410 -10.11 -23.58 14.37
C GLU A 410 -10.79 -22.37 15.00
N ASP A 411 -11.36 -22.54 16.22
CA ASP A 411 -12.07 -21.52 16.98
C ASP A 411 -11.19 -20.82 18.02
N VAL A 412 -9.86 -20.96 17.89
CA VAL A 412 -8.91 -20.29 18.76
C VAL A 412 -9.12 -18.76 18.69
N LYS A 413 -9.00 -18.10 19.83
CA LYS A 413 -9.01 -16.64 19.85
C LYS A 413 -7.76 -16.10 19.13
N VAL A 414 -7.99 -15.21 18.19
CA VAL A 414 -6.93 -14.47 17.48
C VAL A 414 -6.95 -13.04 17.99
N THR A 415 -5.81 -12.52 18.39
CA THR A 415 -5.65 -11.15 18.86
C THR A 415 -4.66 -10.45 17.95
N ILE A 416 -5.04 -9.28 17.43
CA ILE A 416 -4.17 -8.42 16.64
C ILE A 416 -3.77 -7.23 17.52
N ASP A 417 -2.49 -7.10 17.77
CA ASP A 417 -1.90 -5.98 18.51
C ASP A 417 -1.29 -4.99 17.50
N PHE A 418 -2.00 -3.89 17.26
CA PHE A 418 -1.55 -2.81 16.38
C PHE A 418 -0.61 -1.88 17.15
N ASP A 419 0.41 -1.35 16.45
CA ASP A 419 1.36 -0.43 17.06
C ASP A 419 0.80 0.99 17.18
N ASP A 420 0.32 1.35 18.35
CA ASP A 420 -0.17 2.69 18.67
C ASP A 420 0.96 3.68 19.08
N SER A 421 2.21 3.23 19.14
CA SER A 421 3.34 4.00 19.68
C SER A 421 3.69 5.26 18.91
N ILE A 422 3.25 5.37 17.65
CA ILE A 422 3.48 6.55 16.79
C ILE A 422 2.66 7.76 17.25
N ILE A 423 1.59 7.53 18.03
CA ILE A 423 0.52 8.49 18.29
C ILE A 423 0.37 8.80 19.77
N GLU A 424 0.72 7.87 20.65
CA GLU A 424 0.75 8.10 22.08
C GLU A 424 2.06 8.79 22.46
N ASP A 425 1.95 9.94 23.16
CA ASP A 425 3.10 10.51 23.86
C ASP A 425 3.43 9.58 25.05
N THR A 426 4.05 8.46 24.73
CA THR A 426 4.51 7.46 25.69
C THR A 426 5.31 8.09 26.82
N ARG A 427 5.90 9.26 26.58
CA ARG A 427 6.67 9.99 27.58
C ARG A 427 5.76 10.68 28.60
N THR A 428 4.70 11.32 28.14
CA THR A 428 3.70 11.94 29.04
C THR A 428 2.91 10.87 29.78
N GLU A 429 2.49 9.81 29.10
CA GLU A 429 1.81 8.67 29.74
C GLU A 429 2.70 8.03 30.83
N LEU A 430 3.98 7.77 30.55
CA LEU A 430 4.92 7.25 31.54
C LEU A 430 5.19 8.24 32.69
N GLN A 431 5.13 9.54 32.44
CA GLN A 431 5.22 10.54 33.51
C GLN A 431 3.98 10.52 34.41
N ASP A 432 2.80 10.44 33.81
CA ASP A 432 1.53 10.32 34.55
C ASP A 432 1.47 9.01 35.34
N MET A 433 1.81 7.87 34.71
CA MET A 433 1.91 6.58 35.42
C MET A 433 2.91 6.64 36.58
N ARG A 434 4.05 7.32 36.40
CA ARG A 434 5.04 7.49 37.47
C ARG A 434 4.48 8.35 38.60
N ALA A 435 3.71 9.40 38.28
CA ALA A 435 3.04 10.23 39.28
C ALA A 435 1.99 9.41 40.04
N ASP A 436 1.19 8.59 39.33
CA ASP A 436 0.20 7.71 39.92
C ASP A 436 0.81 6.65 40.83
N VAL A 437 1.95 6.06 40.42
CA VAL A 437 2.71 5.14 41.29
C VAL A 437 3.17 5.86 42.54
N SER A 438 3.70 7.09 42.41
CA SER A 438 4.18 7.89 43.53
C SER A 438 3.02 8.32 44.48
N ALA A 439 1.82 8.48 43.92
CA ALA A 439 0.60 8.78 44.66
C ALA A 439 -0.08 7.53 45.26
N GLY A 440 0.43 6.34 45.00
CA GLY A 440 -0.15 5.07 45.45
C GLY A 440 -1.43 4.65 44.75
N LEU A 441 -1.74 5.28 43.59
CA LEU A 441 -2.93 5.00 42.77
C LEU A 441 -2.69 3.86 41.77
N LEU A 442 -1.44 3.63 41.36
CA LEU A 442 -1.04 2.61 40.41
C LEU A 442 0.05 1.71 41.00
N ARG A 443 0.05 0.41 40.65
CA ARG A 443 1.14 -0.49 41.06
C ARG A 443 2.38 -0.26 40.23
N GLY A 444 3.56 -0.28 40.90
CA GLY A 444 4.87 -0.06 40.24
C GLY A 444 5.17 -1.07 39.15
N GLU A 445 4.73 -2.33 39.28
CA GLU A 445 4.91 -3.37 38.26
C GLU A 445 4.26 -3.01 36.92
N LEU A 446 3.10 -2.33 36.94
CA LEU A 446 2.40 -1.90 35.71
C LEU A 446 3.19 -0.79 34.99
N TYR A 447 3.79 0.14 35.74
CA TYR A 447 4.67 1.15 35.18
C TYR A 447 5.93 0.53 34.56
N ILE A 448 6.55 -0.44 35.24
CA ILE A 448 7.74 -1.13 34.73
C ILE A 448 7.40 -1.96 33.49
N ALA A 449 6.29 -2.72 33.53
CA ALA A 449 5.81 -3.49 32.39
C ALA A 449 5.61 -2.62 31.15
N LYS A 450 4.93 -1.49 31.30
CA LYS A 450 4.69 -0.53 30.19
C LYS A 450 5.99 0.11 29.71
N LYS A 451 6.87 0.54 30.64
CA LYS A 451 8.13 1.25 30.33
C LYS A 451 9.11 0.40 29.57
N TYR A 452 9.23 -0.88 29.90
CA TYR A 452 10.23 -1.79 29.33
C TYR A 452 9.63 -2.79 28.34
N GLY A 453 8.29 -2.78 28.14
CA GLY A 453 7.61 -3.69 27.19
C GLY A 453 7.71 -5.17 27.61
N VAL A 454 7.71 -5.45 28.92
CA VAL A 454 7.82 -6.79 29.49
C VAL A 454 6.48 -7.23 30.11
N SER A 455 6.31 -8.53 30.37
CA SER A 455 5.14 -9.04 31.06
C SER A 455 5.07 -8.54 32.52
N GLU A 456 3.86 -8.50 33.11
CA GLU A 456 3.71 -8.12 34.54
C GLU A 456 4.51 -9.03 35.48
N GLU A 457 4.66 -10.31 35.13
CA GLU A 457 5.48 -11.26 35.91
C GLU A 457 6.97 -10.95 35.85
N GLU A 458 7.46 -10.53 34.68
CA GLU A 458 8.85 -10.09 34.52
C GLU A 458 9.08 -8.73 35.18
N ALA A 459 8.13 -7.80 35.02
CA ALA A 459 8.16 -6.51 35.68
C ALA A 459 8.21 -6.62 37.20
N ARG A 460 7.47 -7.58 37.77
CA ARG A 460 7.51 -7.87 39.23
C ARG A 460 8.87 -8.35 39.70
N LYS A 461 9.58 -9.15 38.89
CA LYS A 461 10.96 -9.58 39.18
C LYS A 461 12.00 -8.46 39.05
N MET A 462 11.66 -7.38 38.34
CA MET A 462 12.52 -6.20 38.18
C MET A 462 12.34 -5.16 39.31
N MET A 463 11.31 -5.33 40.16
CA MET A 463 11.09 -4.48 41.32
C MET A 463 12.05 -4.91 42.46
N PRO A 464 12.64 -3.95 43.19
CA PRO A 464 13.41 -4.27 44.39
C PRO A 464 12.52 -4.92 45.44
N ASP A 465 13.01 -5.94 46.12
CA ASP A 465 12.28 -6.56 47.26
C ASP A 465 12.10 -5.52 48.37
N MET A 466 10.87 -5.41 48.89
CA MET A 466 10.52 -4.41 49.92
C MET A 466 11.30 -4.63 51.21
N GLU A 467 11.93 -5.80 51.43
CA GLU A 467 12.76 -6.11 52.58
C GLU A 467 14.11 -5.36 52.56
N ASP A 468 14.68 -5.07 51.35
CA ASP A 468 15.94 -4.35 51.23
C ASP A 468 15.83 -2.84 51.52
N MET A 469 14.65 -2.25 51.47
CA MET A 469 14.46 -0.82 51.73
C MET A 469 14.26 -0.46 53.23
N THR A 470 14.13 -1.45 54.11
CA THR A 470 13.97 -1.22 55.54
C THR A 470 15.25 -1.31 56.37
N GLU A 471 16.36 -1.83 55.80
CA GLU A 471 17.63 -1.95 56.49
C GLU A 471 18.59 -0.70 56.37
N GLU A 472 18.42 0.10 55.30
CA GLU A 472 19.28 1.31 55.15
C GLU A 472 18.82 2.53 55.96
N GLY A 473 17.69 2.46 56.66
CA GLY A 473 17.14 3.57 57.46
C GLY A 473 17.48 3.56 58.95
N GLN A 474 18.23 2.58 59.48
CA GLN A 474 18.48 2.44 60.91
C GLN A 474 19.96 2.74 61.37
N ASP A 475 20.89 3.01 60.47
CA ASP A 475 22.30 3.23 60.83
C ASP A 475 22.75 4.72 60.88
N GLU A 476 21.86 5.70 60.87
CA GLU A 476 22.23 7.11 61.03
C GLU A 476 21.54 7.80 62.23
N VAL A 477 21.45 7.16 63.40
CA VAL A 477 21.21 7.83 64.69
C VAL A 477 21.92 7.08 65.82
N GLU A 478 23.24 7.25 65.94
CA GLU A 478 23.96 7.25 67.22
C GLU A 478 25.13 8.24 67.18
#